data_5f9554c2e26508ee31649540ba187bf9
#
_entry.id   5f9554c2e26508ee31649540ba187bf9
#
_cell.length_a   1.000
_cell.length_b   1.000
_cell.length_c   1.000
_cell.angle_alpha   90.00
_cell.angle_beta   90.00
_cell.angle_gamma   90.00
#
_symmetry.space_group_name_H-M   'P 1'
#
loop_
_entity.id
_entity.type
_entity.pdbx_description
1 polymer ?
#
loop_
_entity_poly.entity_id
_entity_poly.type
_entity_poly.pdbx_seq_one_letter_code
_entity_poly.pdbx_strand_id
1 'polypeptide(L)'
;MVETSDEWIRERTGIGERHVSVGETVVTLASEAARKALEQAGKRAEEIDLILVATCSPEQYLPCCACRVQADIGAVNALAFDVNAACSGFLFALNTADAYLRMGLAENALIIGSEVLSKLVDWTDRSSCILFGDGAGAVVVERCKAESRAVEYGNALAETEEKRIPAAGILGRALHSDGTGGGVLQCGARELTTPYARTSAAKTDQNQPANDREHYIQMDGQEVYRFATRRVPQCIEEALSDAGLAVADIDMFVLHQANARIIDAVAKRLHADREKFPTNLERVGNLSSASIPVLLDELHRQGKLHRGDRIVLAGFGAGLTIGACVMTW
;
A
#
# COMPACT_ATOMS: atom_id res chain seq x y z
N MET A 1 -28.14 7.33 -2.31
CA MET A 1 -27.27 6.77 -1.27
C MET A 1 -27.99 5.62 -0.61
N VAL A 2 -27.28 4.80 0.17
CA VAL A 2 -27.77 3.54 0.73
C VAL A 2 -28.45 3.73 2.10
N GLU A 3 -29.31 2.79 2.49
CA GLU A 3 -29.90 2.74 3.82
C GLU A 3 -28.85 2.25 4.84
N THR A 4 -28.35 3.15 5.68
CA THR A 4 -27.32 2.89 6.70
C THR A 4 -27.33 3.99 7.77
N SER A 5 -26.56 3.79 8.86
CA SER A 5 -26.35 4.80 9.91
C SER A 5 -24.86 4.90 10.25
N ASP A 6 -24.44 6.04 10.81
CA ASP A 6 -23.07 6.23 11.32
C ASP A 6 -22.72 5.18 12.38
N GLU A 7 -23.62 4.92 13.32
CA GLU A 7 -23.45 3.92 14.38
C GLU A 7 -23.18 2.52 13.78
N TRP A 8 -24.00 2.10 12.79
CA TRP A 8 -23.84 0.80 12.14
C TRP A 8 -22.50 0.68 11.41
N ILE A 9 -22.05 1.76 10.72
CA ILE A 9 -20.76 1.78 10.01
C ILE A 9 -19.61 1.68 11.02
N ARG A 10 -19.62 2.49 12.08
CA ARG A 10 -18.59 2.49 13.13
C ARG A 10 -18.48 1.13 13.81
N GLU A 11 -19.60 0.55 14.20
CA GLU A 11 -19.61 -0.77 14.84
C GLU A 11 -19.01 -1.87 13.97
N ARG A 12 -19.29 -1.82 12.65
CA ARG A 12 -18.88 -2.86 11.71
C ARG A 12 -17.46 -2.70 11.17
N THR A 13 -17.00 -1.48 11.05
CA THR A 13 -15.76 -1.16 10.34
C THR A 13 -14.75 -0.38 11.16
N GLY A 14 -15.20 0.35 12.17
CA GLY A 14 -14.42 1.35 12.87
C GLY A 14 -14.34 2.70 12.14
N ILE A 15 -14.96 2.83 10.96
CA ILE A 15 -14.88 4.04 10.12
C ILE A 15 -15.95 5.03 10.52
N GLY A 16 -15.57 6.28 10.80
CA GLY A 16 -16.45 7.40 11.06
C GLY A 16 -16.56 8.36 9.89
N GLU A 17 -15.42 8.68 9.29
CA GLU A 17 -15.33 9.65 8.21
C GLU A 17 -14.54 9.08 7.02
N ARG A 18 -14.79 9.58 5.83
CA ARG A 18 -14.02 9.38 4.60
C ARG A 18 -13.88 10.71 3.91
N HIS A 19 -12.69 10.96 3.36
CA HIS A 19 -12.47 12.08 2.47
C HIS A 19 -12.77 11.64 1.04
N VAL A 20 -13.54 12.44 0.33
CA VAL A 20 -13.94 12.19 -1.06
C VAL A 20 -13.48 13.37 -1.90
N SER A 21 -12.72 13.08 -2.94
CA SER A 21 -12.24 14.09 -3.88
C SER A 21 -13.40 14.81 -4.57
N VAL A 22 -13.29 16.11 -4.71
CA VAL A 22 -14.25 16.97 -5.43
C VAL A 22 -13.64 17.62 -6.68
N GLY A 23 -12.47 17.14 -7.09
CA GLY A 23 -11.75 17.65 -8.27
C GLY A 23 -10.28 17.23 -8.27
N GLU A 24 -9.77 16.77 -7.14
CA GLU A 24 -8.43 16.23 -7.03
C GLU A 24 -8.32 14.90 -7.80
N THR A 25 -7.16 14.66 -8.35
CA THR A 25 -6.81 13.44 -9.06
C THR A 25 -5.75 12.66 -8.29
N VAL A 26 -5.52 11.39 -8.63
CA VAL A 26 -4.41 10.61 -8.09
C VAL A 26 -3.09 11.37 -8.23
N VAL A 27 -2.87 12.01 -9.38
CA VAL A 27 -1.63 12.77 -9.65
C VAL A 27 -1.53 14.01 -8.77
N THR A 28 -2.61 14.81 -8.62
CA THR A 28 -2.55 16.02 -7.81
C THR A 28 -2.35 15.72 -6.33
N LEU A 29 -3.03 14.68 -5.80
CA LEU A 29 -2.84 14.21 -4.43
C LEU A 29 -1.42 13.67 -4.22
N ALA A 30 -0.93 12.84 -5.17
CA ALA A 30 0.43 12.29 -5.14
C ALA A 30 1.50 13.39 -5.16
N SER A 31 1.34 14.41 -6.02
CA SER A 31 2.28 15.52 -6.14
C SER A 31 2.35 16.35 -4.85
N GLU A 32 1.22 16.57 -4.20
CA GLU A 32 1.16 17.31 -2.95
C GLU A 32 1.81 16.50 -1.80
N ALA A 33 1.53 15.20 -1.71
CA ALA A 33 2.19 14.31 -0.76
C ALA A 33 3.70 14.24 -1.01
N ALA A 34 4.12 14.18 -2.28
CA ALA A 34 5.52 14.19 -2.68
C ALA A 34 6.25 15.46 -2.21
N ARG A 35 5.68 16.65 -2.46
CA ARG A 35 6.28 17.93 -2.03
C ARG A 35 6.47 17.98 -0.51
N LYS A 36 5.47 17.53 0.24
CA LYS A 36 5.57 17.48 1.73
C LYS A 36 6.64 16.49 2.20
N ALA A 37 6.74 15.33 1.56
CA ALA A 37 7.76 14.34 1.89
C ALA A 37 9.17 14.85 1.58
N LEU A 38 9.36 15.52 0.44
CA LEU A 38 10.62 16.16 0.06
C LEU A 38 11.04 17.27 1.03
N GLU A 39 10.10 18.14 1.39
CA GLU A 39 10.33 19.22 2.38
C GLU A 39 10.76 18.62 3.73
N GLN A 40 10.07 17.60 4.21
CA GLN A 40 10.38 16.93 5.48
C GLN A 40 11.73 16.21 5.45
N ALA A 41 12.09 15.60 4.31
CA ALA A 41 13.37 14.93 4.11
C ALA A 41 14.53 15.92 3.87
N GLY A 42 14.24 17.22 3.66
CA GLY A 42 15.25 18.22 3.28
C GLY A 42 15.89 17.94 1.92
N LYS A 43 15.13 17.32 1.01
CA LYS A 43 15.60 16.96 -0.34
C LYS A 43 14.95 17.84 -1.39
N ARG A 44 15.73 18.18 -2.42
CA ARG A 44 15.20 18.83 -3.63
C ARG A 44 14.69 17.74 -4.59
N ALA A 45 13.74 18.07 -5.45
CA ALA A 45 13.16 17.13 -6.39
C ALA A 45 14.21 16.55 -7.37
N GLU A 46 15.20 17.36 -7.77
CA GLU A 46 16.29 16.94 -8.69
C GLU A 46 17.26 15.92 -8.08
N GLU A 47 17.20 15.72 -6.74
CA GLU A 47 18.02 14.73 -6.04
C GLU A 47 17.35 13.34 -6.00
N ILE A 48 16.12 13.24 -6.50
CA ILE A 48 15.39 11.96 -6.56
C ILE A 48 15.76 11.23 -7.84
N ASP A 49 16.18 9.97 -7.71
CA ASP A 49 16.58 9.09 -8.81
C ASP A 49 15.46 8.13 -9.22
N LEU A 50 14.50 7.86 -8.31
CA LEU A 50 13.42 6.92 -8.55
C LEU A 50 12.12 7.43 -7.93
N ILE A 51 11.04 7.43 -8.72
CA ILE A 51 9.68 7.69 -8.26
C ILE A 51 8.81 6.48 -8.54
N LEU A 52 8.18 5.94 -7.48
CA LEU A 52 7.19 4.88 -7.58
C LEU A 52 5.85 5.38 -7.03
N VAL A 53 4.81 5.31 -7.86
CA VAL A 53 3.44 5.58 -7.42
C VAL A 53 2.68 4.26 -7.34
N ALA A 54 2.28 3.90 -6.13
CA ALA A 54 1.39 2.78 -5.89
C ALA A 54 -0.05 3.27 -6.01
N THR A 55 -0.77 2.77 -7.00
CA THR A 55 -2.18 3.12 -7.26
C THR A 55 -2.91 2.03 -8.04
N CYS A 56 -4.19 1.84 -7.75
CA CYS A 56 -5.12 1.05 -8.55
C CYS A 56 -6.24 1.91 -9.18
N SER A 57 -6.18 3.23 -8.98
CA SER A 57 -7.22 4.17 -9.40
C SER A 57 -6.69 5.30 -10.30
N PRO A 58 -5.82 5.03 -11.32
CA PRO A 58 -5.32 6.08 -12.19
C PRO A 58 -6.44 6.73 -13.02
N GLU A 59 -6.28 7.99 -13.41
CA GLU A 59 -7.21 8.69 -14.30
C GLU A 59 -7.09 8.22 -15.75
N GLN A 60 -5.92 7.70 -16.10
CA GLN A 60 -5.61 7.29 -17.48
C GLN A 60 -4.58 6.18 -17.51
N TYR A 61 -4.59 5.40 -18.56
CA TYR A 61 -3.61 4.31 -18.74
C TYR A 61 -2.23 4.83 -19.11
N LEU A 62 -2.15 5.91 -19.91
CA LEU A 62 -0.93 6.50 -20.44
C LEU A 62 -1.04 8.03 -20.49
N PRO A 63 0.02 8.76 -20.08
CA PRO A 63 1.20 8.28 -19.35
C PRO A 63 0.84 7.82 -17.95
N CYS A 64 1.72 7.03 -17.27
CA CYS A 64 1.52 6.60 -15.91
C CYS A 64 1.53 7.77 -14.91
N CYS A 65 0.93 7.58 -13.73
CA CYS A 65 0.83 8.62 -12.69
C CYS A 65 2.22 9.09 -12.25
N ALA A 66 3.18 8.19 -12.07
CA ALA A 66 4.52 8.54 -11.63
C ALA A 66 5.25 9.49 -12.59
N CYS A 67 5.12 9.30 -13.93
CA CYS A 67 5.68 10.23 -14.89
C CYS A 67 5.05 11.62 -14.82
N ARG A 68 3.75 11.70 -14.53
CA ARG A 68 3.05 12.98 -14.36
C ARG A 68 3.47 13.67 -13.08
N VAL A 69 3.59 12.92 -11.98
CA VAL A 69 4.11 13.43 -10.70
C VAL A 69 5.55 13.92 -10.87
N GLN A 70 6.40 13.16 -11.55
CA GLN A 70 7.79 13.53 -11.85
C GLN A 70 7.88 14.91 -12.51
N ALA A 71 7.07 15.13 -13.53
CA ALA A 71 7.02 16.42 -14.25
C ALA A 71 6.47 17.54 -13.36
N ASP A 72 5.41 17.26 -12.57
CA ASP A 72 4.72 18.25 -11.76
C ASP A 72 5.56 18.75 -10.57
N ILE A 73 6.40 17.87 -10.00
CA ILE A 73 7.31 18.25 -8.90
C ILE A 73 8.70 18.68 -9.35
N GLY A 74 9.02 18.53 -10.65
CA GLY A 74 10.32 18.91 -11.21
C GLY A 74 11.45 17.91 -10.94
N ALA A 75 11.15 16.63 -10.69
CA ALA A 75 12.15 15.60 -10.43
C ALA A 75 12.78 15.07 -11.74
N VAL A 76 13.44 15.94 -12.49
CA VAL A 76 13.91 15.73 -13.86
C VAL A 76 14.88 14.57 -14.05
N ASN A 77 15.54 14.13 -12.97
CA ASN A 77 16.54 13.06 -13.00
C ASN A 77 15.94 11.69 -12.68
N ALA A 78 14.69 11.64 -12.21
CA ALA A 78 14.11 10.42 -11.68
C ALA A 78 13.62 9.48 -12.79
N LEU A 79 13.91 8.18 -12.65
CA LEU A 79 13.12 7.12 -13.29
C LEU A 79 11.77 7.04 -12.61
N ALA A 80 10.67 6.97 -13.38
CA ALA A 80 9.33 7.03 -12.81
C ALA A 80 8.40 5.98 -13.43
N PHE A 81 7.72 5.18 -12.59
CA PHE A 81 6.70 4.22 -13.03
C PHE A 81 5.72 3.87 -11.91
N ASP A 82 4.53 3.39 -12.31
CA ASP A 82 3.50 2.97 -11.37
C ASP A 82 3.66 1.50 -10.96
N VAL A 83 3.20 1.19 -9.73
CA VAL A 83 3.08 -0.16 -9.18
C VAL A 83 1.63 -0.40 -8.82
N ASN A 84 1.01 -1.44 -9.39
CA ASN A 84 -0.33 -1.86 -9.03
C ASN A 84 -0.31 -3.23 -8.35
N ALA A 85 -0.47 -3.22 -7.04
CA ALA A 85 -0.72 -4.38 -6.18
C ALA A 85 -1.85 -4.05 -5.18
N ALA A 86 -2.82 -3.26 -5.63
CA ALA A 86 -3.96 -2.77 -4.85
C ALA A 86 -3.51 -2.23 -3.47
N CYS A 87 -4.22 -2.59 -2.39
CA CYS A 87 -3.94 -2.06 -1.05
C CYS A 87 -2.56 -2.44 -0.49
N SER A 88 -1.89 -3.47 -1.02
CA SER A 88 -0.50 -3.78 -0.69
C SER A 88 0.52 -3.05 -1.55
N GLY A 89 0.06 -2.23 -2.51
CA GLY A 89 0.90 -1.57 -3.52
C GLY A 89 2.06 -0.77 -2.93
N PHE A 90 1.84 -0.04 -1.83
CA PHE A 90 2.91 0.69 -1.17
C PHE A 90 4.06 -0.22 -0.70
N LEU A 91 3.75 -1.40 -0.15
CA LEU A 91 4.78 -2.34 0.30
C LEU A 91 5.55 -2.95 -0.88
N PHE A 92 4.86 -3.25 -1.98
CA PHE A 92 5.51 -3.72 -3.20
C PHE A 92 6.41 -2.63 -3.80
N ALA A 93 5.95 -1.38 -3.83
CA ALA A 93 6.76 -0.23 -4.26
C ALA A 93 7.97 0.00 -3.35
N LEU A 94 7.80 -0.08 -2.01
CA LEU A 94 8.88 0.04 -1.04
C LEU A 94 9.95 -1.03 -1.25
N ASN A 95 9.55 -2.29 -1.45
CA ASN A 95 10.48 -3.38 -1.70
C ASN A 95 11.16 -3.26 -3.09
N THR A 96 10.47 -2.73 -4.08
CA THR A 96 11.05 -2.42 -5.39
C THR A 96 12.12 -1.33 -5.25
N ALA A 97 11.81 -0.24 -4.54
CA ALA A 97 12.77 0.83 -4.29
C ALA A 97 14.00 0.33 -3.52
N ASP A 98 13.80 -0.50 -2.47
CA ASP A 98 14.92 -1.10 -1.73
C ASP A 98 15.85 -1.91 -2.63
N ALA A 99 15.30 -2.64 -3.61
CA ALA A 99 16.13 -3.37 -4.58
C ALA A 99 16.96 -2.41 -5.44
N TYR A 100 16.39 -1.31 -5.94
CA TYR A 100 17.13 -0.29 -6.70
C TYR A 100 18.22 0.36 -5.86
N LEU A 101 17.92 0.72 -4.61
CA LEU A 101 18.89 1.33 -3.69
C LEU A 101 20.05 0.38 -3.36
N ARG A 102 19.75 -0.89 -3.04
CA ARG A 102 20.75 -1.91 -2.74
C ARG A 102 21.67 -2.22 -3.93
N MET A 103 21.12 -2.22 -5.14
CA MET A 103 21.88 -2.42 -6.37
C MET A 103 22.69 -1.18 -6.79
N GLY A 104 22.51 -0.03 -6.12
CA GLY A 104 23.16 1.22 -6.48
C GLY A 104 22.63 1.84 -7.76
N LEU A 105 21.41 1.48 -8.18
CA LEU A 105 20.73 2.06 -9.34
C LEU A 105 20.02 3.37 -8.98
N ALA A 106 19.83 3.64 -7.70
CA ALA A 106 19.31 4.87 -7.15
C ALA A 106 19.97 5.16 -5.81
N GLU A 107 20.15 6.43 -5.46
CA GLU A 107 20.59 6.88 -4.13
C GLU A 107 19.39 7.37 -3.31
N ASN A 108 18.42 8.02 -3.96
CA ASN A 108 17.20 8.54 -3.33
C ASN A 108 15.95 8.09 -4.10
N ALA A 109 15.00 7.51 -3.42
CA ALA A 109 13.73 7.09 -4.00
C ALA A 109 12.55 7.76 -3.27
N LEU A 110 11.56 8.20 -4.04
CA LEU A 110 10.30 8.73 -3.57
C LEU A 110 9.20 7.70 -3.84
N ILE A 111 8.56 7.21 -2.78
CA ILE A 111 7.54 6.18 -2.84
C ILE A 111 6.22 6.79 -2.38
N ILE A 112 5.20 6.69 -3.22
CA ILE A 112 3.92 7.36 -3.02
C ILE A 112 2.81 6.31 -3.10
N GLY A 113 1.92 6.29 -2.12
CA GLY A 113 0.61 5.66 -2.23
C GLY A 113 -0.42 6.75 -2.49
N SER A 114 -1.19 6.65 -3.57
CA SER A 114 -2.19 7.65 -3.92
C SER A 114 -3.40 7.03 -4.58
N GLU A 115 -4.58 7.35 -4.05
CA GLU A 115 -5.83 6.77 -4.52
C GLU A 115 -6.97 7.79 -4.56
N VAL A 116 -7.80 7.69 -5.60
CA VAL A 116 -9.12 8.29 -5.69
C VAL A 116 -10.12 7.15 -5.92
N LEU A 117 -10.46 6.45 -4.83
CA LEU A 117 -11.31 5.25 -4.90
C LEU A 117 -12.78 5.60 -5.05
N SER A 118 -13.18 6.80 -4.63
CA SER A 118 -14.56 7.29 -4.73
C SER A 118 -15.14 7.21 -6.14
N LYS A 119 -14.31 7.27 -7.17
CA LYS A 119 -14.71 7.12 -8.59
C LYS A 119 -14.92 5.66 -9.02
N LEU A 120 -14.42 4.70 -8.24
CA LEU A 120 -14.52 3.26 -8.49
C LEU A 120 -15.58 2.58 -7.60
N VAL A 121 -16.24 3.32 -6.72
CA VAL A 121 -17.24 2.82 -5.79
C VAL A 121 -18.63 2.94 -6.40
N ASP A 122 -19.41 1.87 -6.34
CA ASP A 122 -20.86 1.93 -6.56
C ASP A 122 -21.52 2.53 -5.33
N TRP A 123 -21.94 3.79 -5.41
CA TRP A 123 -22.60 4.52 -4.31
C TRP A 123 -24.00 3.99 -3.94
N THR A 124 -24.48 2.99 -4.68
CA THR A 124 -25.72 2.25 -4.38
C THR A 124 -25.46 0.91 -3.70
N ASP A 125 -24.20 0.48 -3.64
CA ASP A 125 -23.81 -0.73 -2.91
C ASP A 125 -23.28 -0.40 -1.51
N ARG A 126 -24.12 -0.71 -0.48
CA ARG A 126 -23.77 -0.49 0.93
C ARG A 126 -22.53 -1.27 1.38
N SER A 127 -22.19 -2.37 0.72
CA SER A 127 -21.08 -3.22 1.14
C SER A 127 -19.71 -2.59 0.86
N SER A 128 -19.63 -1.71 -0.13
CA SER A 128 -18.39 -1.06 -0.57
C SER A 128 -18.37 0.45 -0.30
N CYS A 129 -19.47 1.19 -0.53
CA CYS A 129 -19.49 2.66 -0.46
C CYS A 129 -19.19 3.23 0.94
N ILE A 130 -19.34 2.44 1.99
CA ILE A 130 -19.08 2.85 3.36
C ILE A 130 -17.59 2.74 3.76
N LEU A 131 -16.74 2.13 2.93
CA LEU A 131 -15.37 1.76 3.32
C LEU A 131 -14.32 2.74 2.81
N PHE A 132 -14.36 3.05 1.52
CA PHE A 132 -13.26 3.66 0.81
C PHE A 132 -13.27 5.18 0.89
N GLY A 133 -12.07 5.74 1.03
CA GLY A 133 -11.79 7.17 0.94
C GLY A 133 -10.69 7.45 -0.06
N ASP A 134 -10.45 8.74 -0.31
CA ASP A 134 -9.43 9.26 -1.22
C ASP A 134 -8.30 9.91 -0.43
N GLY A 135 -7.07 9.76 -0.90
CA GLY A 135 -5.92 10.36 -0.24
C GLY A 135 -4.58 9.88 -0.80
N ALA A 136 -3.52 10.53 -0.36
CA ALA A 136 -2.15 10.18 -0.69
C ALA A 136 -1.21 10.37 0.49
N GLY A 137 -0.18 9.52 0.54
CA GLY A 137 0.96 9.66 1.44
C GLY A 137 2.24 9.26 0.71
N ALA A 138 3.36 9.84 1.12
CA ALA A 138 4.64 9.61 0.49
C ALA A 138 5.76 9.49 1.51
N VAL A 139 6.81 8.74 1.14
CA VAL A 139 8.06 8.65 1.89
C VAL A 139 9.25 8.83 0.96
N VAL A 140 10.30 9.48 1.47
CA VAL A 140 11.62 9.49 0.85
C VAL A 140 12.47 8.45 1.55
N VAL A 141 13.06 7.55 0.77
CA VAL A 141 14.06 6.59 1.24
C VAL A 141 15.36 6.84 0.54
N GLU A 142 16.46 6.75 1.28
CA GLU A 142 17.79 6.90 0.71
C GLU A 142 18.65 5.66 0.97
N ARG A 143 19.61 5.46 0.10
CA ARG A 143 20.58 4.39 0.25
C ARG A 143 21.41 4.61 1.51
N CYS A 144 21.30 3.69 2.46
CA CYS A 144 22.19 3.70 3.60
C CYS A 144 23.63 3.58 3.11
N LYS A 145 24.46 4.56 3.43
CA LYS A 145 25.92 4.45 3.34
C LYS A 145 26.43 3.60 4.51
N ALA A 146 25.92 2.37 4.62
CA ALA A 146 26.47 1.42 5.56
C ALA A 146 27.90 1.14 5.15
N GLU A 147 28.81 1.09 6.10
CA GLU A 147 30.13 0.50 5.92
C GLU A 147 29.98 -0.76 5.08
N SER A 148 30.58 -0.73 3.89
CA SER A 148 30.38 -1.67 2.81
C SER A 148 30.55 -3.12 3.29
N ARG A 149 29.45 -3.86 3.46
CA ARG A 149 29.45 -5.30 3.28
C ARG A 149 28.92 -5.60 1.91
N ALA A 150 29.85 -5.85 0.99
CA ALA A 150 29.57 -6.52 -0.26
C ALA A 150 28.81 -7.81 0.08
N VAL A 151 27.55 -7.91 -0.30
CA VAL A 151 26.87 -9.19 -0.38
C VAL A 151 27.46 -9.89 -1.58
N GLU A 152 28.53 -10.69 -1.35
CA GLU A 152 28.98 -11.64 -2.33
C GLU A 152 27.87 -12.68 -2.52
N TYR A 153 27.21 -12.60 -3.65
CA TYR A 153 26.37 -13.69 -4.14
C TYR A 153 27.28 -14.89 -4.49
N GLY A 154 27.29 -15.87 -3.59
CA GLY A 154 27.90 -17.18 -3.84
C GLY A 154 29.16 -17.44 -3.02
N ASN A 155 28.97 -17.93 -1.83
CA ASN A 155 29.55 -19.19 -1.34
C ASN A 155 29.15 -19.41 0.13
N ALA A 156 28.63 -20.60 0.40
CA ALA A 156 28.41 -21.09 1.74
C ALA A 156 29.72 -21.16 2.51
N LEU A 157 29.60 -21.06 3.84
CA LEU A 157 30.61 -21.30 4.87
C LEU A 157 31.40 -20.04 5.31
N ALA A 158 30.79 -19.29 6.23
CA ALA A 158 31.51 -18.72 7.36
C ALA A 158 30.58 -18.71 8.58
N GLU A 159 30.89 -19.57 9.50
CA GLU A 159 30.27 -19.70 10.83
C GLU A 159 30.55 -18.44 11.67
N THR A 160 29.53 -18.09 12.50
CA THR A 160 29.62 -17.22 13.68
C THR A 160 30.12 -15.79 13.50
N GLU A 161 29.25 -14.93 12.95
CA GLU A 161 29.19 -13.54 13.38
C GLU A 161 27.77 -13.25 13.88
N GLU A 162 27.65 -12.75 15.11
CA GLU A 162 26.39 -12.16 15.61
C GLU A 162 25.85 -11.26 14.52
N LYS A 163 24.62 -11.57 14.02
CA LYS A 163 23.92 -10.73 13.04
C LYS A 163 23.70 -9.37 13.68
N ARG A 164 24.62 -8.43 13.45
CA ARG A 164 24.40 -7.04 13.83
C ARG A 164 23.19 -6.54 13.06
N ILE A 165 22.09 -6.30 13.77
CA ILE A 165 20.91 -5.68 13.19
C ILE A 165 21.33 -4.29 12.68
N PRO A 166 21.06 -3.95 11.40
CA PRO A 166 21.38 -2.64 10.86
C PRO A 166 20.73 -1.53 11.71
N ALA A 167 21.43 -0.41 11.85
CA ALA A 167 20.96 0.73 12.64
C ALA A 167 19.71 1.40 12.02
N ALA A 168 19.46 1.21 10.73
CA ALA A 168 18.30 1.73 10.02
C ALA A 168 18.01 0.89 8.76
N GLY A 169 16.76 0.98 8.27
CA GLY A 169 16.33 0.37 7.01
C GLY A 169 15.58 -0.94 7.18
N ILE A 170 15.37 -1.64 6.05
CA ILE A 170 14.61 -2.90 5.99
C ILE A 170 15.47 -4.05 6.52
N LEU A 171 14.97 -4.71 7.56
CA LEU A 171 15.61 -5.83 8.27
C LEU A 171 15.15 -7.19 7.74
N GLY A 172 13.85 -7.30 7.40
CA GLY A 172 13.26 -8.53 6.88
C GLY A 172 11.97 -8.24 6.13
N ARG A 173 11.59 -9.19 5.27
CA ARG A 173 10.42 -9.04 4.39
C ARG A 173 9.77 -10.36 4.04
N ALA A 174 8.48 -10.28 3.73
CA ALA A 174 7.71 -11.36 3.09
C ALA A 174 6.69 -10.73 2.15
N LEU A 175 6.63 -11.21 0.91
CA LEU A 175 5.65 -10.77 -0.09
C LEU A 175 5.12 -11.98 -0.83
N HIS A 176 3.80 -12.06 -0.99
CA HIS A 176 3.15 -13.15 -1.69
C HIS A 176 2.02 -12.65 -2.58
N SER A 177 1.72 -13.44 -3.60
CA SER A 177 0.57 -13.24 -4.48
C SER A 177 -0.13 -14.57 -4.72
N ASP A 178 -1.47 -14.54 -4.71
CA ASP A 178 -2.33 -15.68 -5.05
C ASP A 178 -3.35 -15.24 -6.10
N GLY A 179 -3.02 -15.45 -7.36
CA GLY A 179 -3.88 -15.09 -8.49
C GLY A 179 -5.15 -15.94 -8.58
N THR A 180 -5.24 -17.06 -7.84
CA THR A 180 -6.47 -17.88 -7.83
C THR A 180 -7.61 -17.21 -7.06
N GLY A 181 -7.29 -16.27 -6.17
CA GLY A 181 -8.23 -15.46 -5.41
C GLY A 181 -8.71 -14.19 -6.11
N GLY A 182 -8.40 -13.98 -7.40
CA GLY A 182 -8.67 -12.71 -8.09
C GLY A 182 -10.12 -12.25 -8.10
N GLY A 183 -11.08 -13.20 -8.10
CA GLY A 183 -12.51 -12.87 -8.05
C GLY A 183 -13.04 -12.39 -6.70
N VAL A 184 -12.26 -12.47 -5.62
CA VAL A 184 -12.68 -12.10 -4.25
C VAL A 184 -12.77 -10.58 -4.07
N LEU A 185 -11.88 -9.85 -4.73
CA LEU A 185 -11.83 -8.39 -4.74
C LEU A 185 -11.33 -7.94 -6.10
N GLN A 186 -12.19 -7.32 -6.87
CA GLN A 186 -11.90 -6.93 -8.25
C GLN A 186 -12.58 -5.61 -8.64
N CYS A 187 -12.06 -4.98 -9.67
CA CYS A 187 -12.67 -3.85 -10.34
C CYS A 187 -12.36 -4.00 -11.82
N GLY A 188 -13.37 -4.16 -12.66
CA GLY A 188 -13.21 -4.35 -14.09
C GLY A 188 -12.69 -3.08 -14.78
N ALA A 189 -11.83 -3.28 -15.77
CA ALA A 189 -11.48 -2.22 -16.70
C ALA A 189 -12.55 -2.08 -17.79
N ARG A 190 -12.37 -1.06 -18.65
CA ARG A 190 -13.21 -0.89 -19.84
C ARG A 190 -13.19 -2.15 -20.70
N GLU A 191 -14.35 -2.54 -21.20
CA GLU A 191 -14.47 -3.61 -22.19
C GLU A 191 -13.56 -3.34 -23.39
N LEU A 192 -12.68 -4.29 -23.70
CA LEU A 192 -11.79 -4.20 -24.87
C LEU A 192 -12.57 -4.58 -26.11
N THR A 193 -13.24 -3.62 -26.73
CA THR A 193 -13.78 -3.82 -28.09
C THR A 193 -12.68 -3.57 -29.11
N THR A 194 -12.26 -4.62 -29.78
CA THR A 194 -11.32 -4.52 -30.92
C THR A 194 -12.04 -4.95 -32.21
N PRO A 195 -11.81 -4.28 -33.36
CA PRO A 195 -12.41 -4.69 -34.62
C PRO A 195 -11.97 -6.09 -35.06
N TYR A 196 -11.00 -6.68 -34.37
CA TYR A 196 -10.50 -8.02 -34.63
C TYR A 196 -10.98 -9.06 -33.61
N ALA A 197 -11.79 -8.66 -32.59
CA ALA A 197 -12.36 -9.60 -31.65
C ALA A 197 -13.21 -10.62 -32.41
N ARG A 198 -12.85 -11.91 -32.32
CA ARG A 198 -13.66 -12.98 -32.90
C ARG A 198 -15.01 -12.98 -32.18
N THR A 199 -16.08 -12.85 -32.94
CA THR A 199 -17.48 -12.74 -32.49
C THR A 199 -18.03 -13.98 -31.77
N SER A 200 -17.22 -14.91 -31.30
CA SER A 200 -17.66 -16.08 -30.55
C SER A 200 -18.05 -15.83 -29.10
N ALA A 201 -17.69 -14.66 -28.55
CA ALA A 201 -18.12 -14.25 -27.21
C ALA A 201 -19.05 -13.02 -27.21
N ALA A 202 -19.23 -12.33 -28.33
CA ALA A 202 -19.99 -11.09 -28.44
C ALA A 202 -21.37 -11.30 -29.06
N LYS A 203 -22.16 -12.21 -28.53
CA LYS A 203 -23.63 -12.08 -28.57
C LYS A 203 -24.12 -11.76 -27.17
N THR A 204 -23.57 -10.75 -26.55
CA THR A 204 -24.35 -9.97 -25.61
C THR A 204 -25.37 -9.23 -26.47
N ASP A 205 -26.61 -9.59 -26.27
CA ASP A 205 -27.79 -8.95 -26.82
C ASP A 205 -27.58 -7.43 -26.72
N GLN A 206 -27.56 -6.70 -27.86
CA GLN A 206 -27.38 -5.25 -27.89
C GLN A 206 -28.49 -4.50 -27.12
N ASN A 207 -29.46 -5.22 -26.56
CA ASN A 207 -30.54 -4.74 -25.72
C ASN A 207 -30.36 -5.07 -24.21
N GLN A 208 -29.30 -5.75 -23.79
CA GLN A 208 -28.99 -5.82 -22.37
C GLN A 208 -28.24 -4.52 -22.00
N PRO A 209 -28.74 -3.77 -20.97
CA PRO A 209 -27.99 -2.67 -20.43
C PRO A 209 -26.61 -3.22 -20.01
N ALA A 210 -25.55 -2.55 -20.44
CA ALA A 210 -24.20 -2.88 -20.00
C ALA A 210 -24.23 -3.09 -18.50
N ASN A 211 -23.66 -4.19 -18.01
CA ASN A 211 -23.62 -4.45 -16.59
C ASN A 211 -22.57 -3.49 -15.97
N ASP A 212 -22.99 -2.22 -15.78
CA ASP A 212 -22.15 -1.15 -15.25
C ASP A 212 -21.46 -1.50 -13.92
N ARG A 213 -21.95 -2.54 -13.23
CA ARG A 213 -21.37 -3.01 -11.97
C ARG A 213 -19.96 -3.56 -12.13
N GLU A 214 -19.59 -4.07 -13.31
CA GLU A 214 -18.24 -4.61 -13.55
C GLU A 214 -17.16 -3.53 -13.47
N HIS A 215 -17.53 -2.26 -13.67
CA HIS A 215 -16.61 -1.11 -13.61
C HIS A 215 -16.40 -0.58 -12.19
N TYR A 216 -17.15 -1.08 -11.22
CA TYR A 216 -17.01 -0.72 -9.82
C TYR A 216 -16.30 -1.81 -9.01
N ILE A 217 -15.82 -1.42 -7.85
CA ILE A 217 -15.22 -2.37 -6.89
C ILE A 217 -16.27 -3.39 -6.44
N GLN A 218 -15.99 -4.65 -6.70
CA GLN A 218 -16.76 -5.80 -6.24
C GLN A 218 -15.93 -6.55 -5.21
N MET A 219 -16.53 -6.88 -4.06
CA MET A 219 -15.82 -7.48 -2.95
C MET A 219 -16.69 -8.51 -2.22
N ASP A 220 -16.17 -9.73 -2.05
CA ASP A 220 -16.64 -10.65 -1.03
C ASP A 220 -15.97 -10.31 0.31
N GLY A 221 -16.64 -9.50 1.12
CA GLY A 221 -16.08 -9.02 2.38
C GLY A 221 -15.80 -10.14 3.39
N GLN A 222 -16.48 -11.29 3.31
CA GLN A 222 -16.23 -12.43 4.20
C GLN A 222 -14.93 -13.15 3.82
N GLU A 223 -14.73 -13.40 2.53
CA GLU A 223 -13.51 -14.04 2.03
C GLU A 223 -12.29 -13.12 2.24
N VAL A 224 -12.42 -11.80 1.98
CA VAL A 224 -11.38 -10.82 2.28
C VAL A 224 -11.03 -10.83 3.77
N TYR A 225 -12.03 -10.86 4.66
CA TYR A 225 -11.79 -10.92 6.10
C TYR A 225 -11.07 -12.22 6.52
N ARG A 226 -11.51 -13.38 6.00
CA ARG A 226 -10.86 -14.68 6.27
C ARG A 226 -9.41 -14.70 5.79
N PHE A 227 -9.19 -14.22 4.57
CA PHE A 227 -7.84 -14.10 4.01
C PHE A 227 -6.95 -13.23 4.88
N ALA A 228 -7.39 -12.00 5.17
CA ALA A 228 -6.62 -11.03 5.93
C ALA A 228 -6.26 -11.55 7.33
N THR A 229 -7.27 -12.00 8.09
CA THR A 229 -7.04 -12.44 9.48
C THR A 229 -6.18 -13.70 9.58
N ARG A 230 -6.12 -14.51 8.53
CA ARG A 230 -5.26 -15.71 8.48
C ARG A 230 -3.87 -15.38 7.98
N ARG A 231 -3.77 -14.68 6.84
CA ARG A 231 -2.52 -14.54 6.09
C ARG A 231 -1.64 -13.39 6.58
N VAL A 232 -2.24 -12.29 7.11
CA VAL A 232 -1.44 -11.15 7.60
C VAL A 232 -0.54 -11.55 8.76
N PRO A 233 -1.01 -12.24 9.83
CA PRO A 233 -0.12 -12.69 10.89
C PRO A 233 0.99 -13.61 10.37
N GLN A 234 0.68 -14.56 9.49
CA GLN A 234 1.69 -15.46 8.90
C GLN A 234 2.76 -14.70 8.12
N CYS A 235 2.35 -13.74 7.29
CA CYS A 235 3.27 -12.92 6.53
C CYS A 235 4.17 -12.05 7.44
N ILE A 236 3.61 -11.55 8.55
CA ILE A 236 4.38 -10.82 9.57
C ILE A 236 5.40 -11.75 10.26
N GLU A 237 5.00 -12.95 10.65
CA GLU A 237 5.89 -13.95 11.26
C GLU A 237 7.02 -14.37 10.30
N GLU A 238 6.72 -14.54 9.02
CA GLU A 238 7.72 -14.80 7.98
C GLU A 238 8.74 -13.65 7.85
N ALA A 239 8.27 -12.40 7.82
CA ALA A 239 9.13 -11.21 7.76
C ALA A 239 9.98 -11.03 9.02
N LEU A 240 9.41 -11.33 10.20
CA LEU A 240 10.15 -11.33 11.46
C LEU A 240 11.22 -12.42 11.50
N SER A 241 10.89 -13.62 11.00
CA SER A 241 11.85 -14.71 10.87
C SER A 241 13.02 -14.35 9.94
N ASP A 242 12.74 -13.67 8.81
CA ASP A 242 13.77 -13.17 7.89
C ASP A 242 14.67 -12.13 8.58
N ALA A 243 14.09 -11.28 9.43
CA ALA A 243 14.83 -10.30 10.24
C ALA A 243 15.59 -10.92 11.42
N GLY A 244 15.29 -12.16 11.82
CA GLY A 244 15.79 -12.78 13.04
C GLY A 244 15.25 -12.14 14.32
N LEU A 245 14.00 -11.64 14.28
CA LEU A 245 13.32 -10.95 15.37
C LEU A 245 12.04 -11.72 15.78
N ALA A 246 11.59 -11.44 16.99
CA ALA A 246 10.31 -11.92 17.52
C ALA A 246 9.28 -10.78 17.58
N VAL A 247 8.00 -11.14 17.71
CA VAL A 247 6.89 -10.16 17.88
C VAL A 247 7.14 -9.21 19.07
N ALA A 248 7.76 -9.72 20.14
CA ALA A 248 8.07 -8.93 21.35
C ALA A 248 9.09 -7.81 21.09
N ASP A 249 9.96 -7.97 20.07
CA ASP A 249 11.01 -7.02 19.72
C ASP A 249 10.49 -5.81 18.93
N ILE A 250 9.20 -5.82 18.56
CA ILE A 250 8.59 -4.80 17.72
C ILE A 250 7.90 -3.76 18.59
N ASP A 251 8.21 -2.49 18.30
CA ASP A 251 7.62 -1.35 18.99
C ASP A 251 6.25 -1.01 18.42
N MET A 252 6.06 -1.13 17.10
CA MET A 252 4.83 -0.73 16.43
C MET A 252 4.53 -1.56 15.17
N PHE A 253 3.24 -1.88 14.96
CA PHE A 253 2.72 -2.55 13.78
C PHE A 253 1.82 -1.60 12.99
N VAL A 254 2.31 -1.05 11.89
CA VAL A 254 1.59 -0.13 11.00
C VAL A 254 0.94 -0.96 9.89
N LEU A 255 -0.32 -1.32 10.08
CA LEU A 255 -1.05 -2.16 9.15
C LEU A 255 -1.85 -1.33 8.14
N HIS A 256 -2.15 -1.92 7.00
CA HIS A 256 -3.17 -1.41 6.10
C HIS A 256 -4.50 -1.20 6.84
N GLN A 257 -5.12 -0.04 6.64
CA GLN A 257 -6.30 0.46 7.36
C GLN A 257 -7.59 0.05 6.64
N ALA A 258 -7.86 -1.27 6.53
CA ALA A 258 -9.05 -1.77 5.86
C ALA A 258 -10.30 -1.79 6.75
N ASN A 259 -10.13 -2.26 8.00
CA ASN A 259 -11.20 -2.47 8.95
C ASN A 259 -10.61 -2.71 10.34
N ALA A 260 -11.14 -2.06 11.39
CA ALA A 260 -10.66 -2.21 12.77
C ALA A 260 -10.68 -3.67 13.25
N ARG A 261 -11.71 -4.44 12.90
CA ARG A 261 -11.83 -5.84 13.29
C ARG A 261 -10.73 -6.72 12.73
N ILE A 262 -10.19 -6.40 11.54
CA ILE A 262 -9.05 -7.12 10.97
C ILE A 262 -7.80 -6.84 11.81
N ILE A 263 -7.57 -5.57 12.14
CA ILE A 263 -6.42 -5.15 12.96
C ILE A 263 -6.47 -5.82 14.34
N ASP A 264 -7.63 -5.85 14.98
CA ASP A 264 -7.84 -6.52 16.28
C ASP A 264 -7.58 -8.03 16.20
N ALA A 265 -8.04 -8.67 15.13
CA ALA A 265 -7.82 -10.09 14.90
C ALA A 265 -6.35 -10.43 14.65
N VAL A 266 -5.62 -9.55 13.92
CA VAL A 266 -4.18 -9.69 13.70
C VAL A 266 -3.40 -9.55 15.01
N ALA A 267 -3.67 -8.50 15.80
CA ALA A 267 -3.04 -8.28 17.10
C ALA A 267 -3.24 -9.49 18.03
N LYS A 268 -4.47 -10.00 18.11
CA LYS A 268 -4.81 -11.18 18.90
C LYS A 268 -4.04 -12.44 18.46
N ARG A 269 -3.91 -12.66 17.15
CA ARG A 269 -3.21 -13.85 16.61
C ARG A 269 -1.71 -13.80 16.80
N LEU A 270 -1.13 -12.61 16.74
CA LEU A 270 0.29 -12.38 17.02
C LEU A 270 0.59 -12.37 18.54
N HIS A 271 -0.44 -12.50 19.39
CA HIS A 271 -0.31 -12.35 20.84
C HIS A 271 0.40 -11.04 21.25
N ALA A 272 0.20 -9.99 20.45
CA ALA A 272 0.79 -8.68 20.65
C ALA A 272 -0.21 -7.72 21.31
N ASP A 273 0.31 -6.75 22.07
CA ASP A 273 -0.50 -5.70 22.68
C ASP A 273 -1.20 -4.87 21.61
N ARG A 274 -2.52 -4.68 21.73
CA ARG A 274 -3.33 -3.92 20.80
C ARG A 274 -2.86 -2.47 20.66
N GLU A 275 -2.27 -1.90 21.69
CA GLU A 275 -1.75 -0.53 21.69
C GLU A 275 -0.60 -0.32 20.70
N LYS A 276 0.13 -1.39 20.37
CA LYS A 276 1.17 -1.36 19.33
C LYS A 276 0.64 -1.28 17.91
N PHE A 277 -0.69 -1.31 17.70
CA PHE A 277 -1.35 -1.24 16.40
C PHE A 277 -2.12 0.07 16.24
N PRO A 278 -1.45 1.16 15.86
CA PRO A 278 -2.11 2.44 15.67
C PRO A 278 -3.12 2.39 14.52
N THR A 279 -4.14 3.24 14.60
CA THR A 279 -5.17 3.36 13.57
C THR A 279 -5.52 4.82 13.32
N ASN A 280 -5.89 5.13 12.08
CA ASN A 280 -6.49 6.40 11.68
C ASN A 280 -7.75 6.20 10.81
N LEU A 281 -8.14 4.95 10.57
CA LEU A 281 -9.26 4.61 9.70
C LEU A 281 -10.59 5.23 10.14
N GLU A 282 -10.73 5.60 11.42
CA GLU A 282 -11.93 6.30 11.90
C GLU A 282 -12.14 7.64 11.19
N ARG A 283 -11.05 8.33 10.87
CA ARG A 283 -11.08 9.67 10.25
C ARG A 283 -10.90 9.67 8.75
N VAL A 284 -10.23 8.65 8.20
CA VAL A 284 -9.85 8.65 6.77
C VAL A 284 -10.45 7.48 5.99
N GLY A 285 -10.94 6.44 6.66
CA GLY A 285 -11.43 5.22 6.04
C GLY A 285 -10.32 4.37 5.40
N ASN A 286 -10.69 3.54 4.45
CA ASN A 286 -9.76 2.71 3.69
C ASN A 286 -9.22 3.48 2.49
N LEU A 287 -7.96 3.87 2.53
CA LEU A 287 -7.25 4.60 1.47
C LEU A 287 -6.43 3.66 0.56
N SER A 288 -6.70 2.34 0.54
CA SER A 288 -5.96 1.36 -0.25
C SER A 288 -4.44 1.50 -0.08
N SER A 289 -3.68 1.71 -1.16
CA SER A 289 -2.21 1.85 -1.14
C SER A 289 -1.72 3.05 -0.32
N ALA A 290 -2.52 4.08 -0.14
CA ALA A 290 -2.17 5.27 0.64
C ALA A 290 -2.30 5.08 2.16
N SER A 291 -2.99 4.02 2.64
CA SER A 291 -3.26 3.82 4.07
C SER A 291 -2.01 3.81 4.94
N ILE A 292 -1.00 3.04 4.56
CA ILE A 292 0.25 2.92 5.34
C ILE A 292 1.04 4.22 5.36
N PRO A 293 1.37 4.86 4.21
CA PRO A 293 2.18 6.08 4.23
C PRO A 293 1.46 7.26 4.89
N VAL A 294 0.12 7.37 4.80
CA VAL A 294 -0.66 8.39 5.52
C VAL A 294 -0.57 8.17 7.04
N LEU A 295 -0.70 6.92 7.50
CA LEU A 295 -0.58 6.62 8.94
C LEU A 295 0.85 6.85 9.45
N LEU A 296 1.88 6.52 8.66
CA LEU A 296 3.28 6.81 9.01
C LEU A 296 3.53 8.32 9.18
N ASP A 297 3.03 9.15 8.26
CA ASP A 297 3.14 10.61 8.36
C ASP A 297 2.44 11.15 9.62
N GLU A 298 1.22 10.67 9.91
CA GLU A 298 0.51 11.07 11.13
C GLU A 298 1.27 10.69 12.40
N LEU A 299 1.77 9.48 12.50
CA LEU A 299 2.54 9.00 13.66
C LEU A 299 3.83 9.81 13.84
N HIS A 300 4.53 10.10 12.74
CA HIS A 300 5.72 10.92 12.77
C HIS A 300 5.42 12.34 13.25
N ARG A 301 4.40 13.01 12.69
CA ARG A 301 3.99 14.37 13.10
C ARG A 301 3.50 14.44 14.54
N GLN A 302 2.91 13.37 15.05
CA GLN A 302 2.48 13.25 16.44
C GLN A 302 3.64 12.93 17.41
N GLY A 303 4.86 12.74 16.90
CA GLY A 303 6.01 12.35 17.72
C GLY A 303 5.87 10.97 18.36
N LYS A 304 5.09 10.07 17.73
CA LYS A 304 4.89 8.69 18.18
C LYS A 304 5.84 7.68 17.53
N LEU A 305 6.55 8.12 16.50
CA LEU A 305 7.50 7.32 15.75
C LEU A 305 8.89 7.92 15.91
N HIS A 306 9.82 7.19 16.54
CA HIS A 306 11.15 7.67 16.89
C HIS A 306 12.23 6.94 16.10
N ARG A 307 13.34 7.62 15.84
CA ARG A 307 14.50 6.98 15.23
C ARG A 307 15.01 5.84 16.12
N GLY A 308 15.14 4.66 15.53
CA GLY A 308 15.51 3.44 16.22
C GLY A 308 14.35 2.52 16.56
N ASP A 309 13.10 2.97 16.45
CA ASP A 309 11.94 2.11 16.64
C ASP A 309 11.95 0.98 15.60
N ARG A 310 11.69 -0.23 16.05
CA ARG A 310 11.48 -1.39 15.19
C ARG A 310 10.00 -1.48 14.84
N ILE A 311 9.70 -1.32 13.59
CA ILE A 311 8.31 -1.31 13.12
C ILE A 311 8.07 -2.40 12.08
N VAL A 312 6.84 -2.89 12.07
CA VAL A 312 6.34 -3.76 11.01
C VAL A 312 5.34 -3.00 10.18
N LEU A 313 5.56 -2.94 8.87
CA LEU A 313 4.56 -2.51 7.90
C LEU A 313 3.93 -3.75 7.30
N ALA A 314 2.60 -3.88 7.29
CA ALA A 314 1.95 -5.01 6.65
C ALA A 314 0.63 -4.62 6.00
N GLY A 315 0.34 -5.22 4.84
CA GLY A 315 -0.85 -4.94 4.06
C GLY A 315 -1.22 -6.09 3.14
N PHE A 316 -2.46 -6.09 2.72
CA PHE A 316 -3.04 -7.07 1.80
C PHE A 316 -4.01 -6.35 0.86
N GLY A 317 -4.28 -6.94 -0.30
CA GLY A 317 -5.15 -6.35 -1.30
C GLY A 317 -5.62 -7.33 -2.35
N ALA A 318 -6.33 -6.76 -3.34
CA ALA A 318 -6.76 -7.52 -4.51
C ALA A 318 -5.56 -8.19 -5.20
N GLY A 319 -5.85 -9.36 -5.80
CA GLY A 319 -4.86 -10.15 -6.47
C GLY A 319 -5.09 -11.66 -6.23
N LEU A 320 -5.12 -12.23 -5.04
CA LEU A 320 -4.85 -11.56 -3.76
C LEU A 320 -3.35 -11.31 -3.61
N THR A 321 -3.01 -10.20 -3.00
CA THR A 321 -1.62 -9.85 -2.69
C THR A 321 -1.47 -9.56 -1.19
N ILE A 322 -0.29 -9.82 -0.64
CA ILE A 322 0.04 -9.55 0.74
C ILE A 322 1.53 -9.24 0.89
N GLY A 323 1.86 -8.36 1.79
CA GLY A 323 3.24 -8.05 2.13
C GLY A 323 3.42 -7.67 3.59
N ALA A 324 4.58 -7.99 4.13
CA ALA A 324 5.08 -7.49 5.39
C ALA A 324 6.54 -7.09 5.26
N CYS A 325 6.92 -6.03 5.96
CA CYS A 325 8.26 -5.50 5.99
C CYS A 325 8.61 -5.10 7.43
N VAL A 326 9.67 -5.66 7.96
CA VAL A 326 10.24 -5.29 9.27
C VAL A 326 11.36 -4.29 9.02
N MET A 327 11.37 -3.18 9.74
CA MET A 327 12.38 -2.15 9.55
C MET A 327 12.71 -1.43 10.86
N THR A 328 13.89 -0.83 10.89
CA THR A 328 14.25 0.20 11.88
C THR A 328 13.94 1.57 11.27
N TRP A 329 13.15 2.36 12.00
CA TRP A 329 12.72 3.70 11.55
C TRP A 329 13.81 4.74 11.60
#